data_3a505097b9ecb5c42568bc1a7309ca6e
#
_entry.id   3a505097b9ecb5c42568bc1a7309ca6e
#
_cell.length_a   1.000
_cell.length_b   1.000
_cell.length_c   1.000
_cell.angle_alpha   90.00
_cell.angle_beta   90.00
_cell.angle_gamma   90.00
#
_symmetry.space_group_name_H-M   'P 1'
#
loop_
_entity.id
_entity.type
_entity.pdbx_description
1 polymer ?
#
loop_
_entity_poly.entity_id
_entity_poly.type
_entity_poly.pdbx_seq_one_letter_code
_entity_poly.pdbx_strand_id
1 'polypeptide(L)'
;MRTTLPSSGYSSSGYWARTSASGGRLGHPVGVGRDRPGTADPRGRSHAERLASRDGYFAPESVIRRVGNSPLTPFLGGGAAVLLQVAHPLVAAGVVHHSDYRGDLWRRLARTLRALYLIAYGTKREAERAGEAVQAVHARVHGETQMQLGCFPPGTPYSASDPELMLWVHATLVEASLTVYQRFVRALSPEDQERYYQEMALVARLFGTPVSVIPPSLADFRDYFAAQVASETITVTAPAREVAAVILDAPLPAPMRMLVPAHRLSTAALLPARLRQEYGLRWSHLHELALPLAARSVKLTTTPVLIAASRLTPPPRALAA
;
A
#
# COMPACT_ATOMS: atom_id res chain seq x y z
N MET A 1 1.59 46.53 28.77
CA MET A 1 0.86 45.35 29.24
C MET A 1 1.42 44.13 28.52
N ARG A 2 2.25 43.37 29.20
CA ARG A 2 2.86 42.12 28.66
C ARG A 2 1.99 40.96 29.16
N THR A 3 1.46 40.16 28.22
CA THR A 3 0.75 38.92 28.55
C THR A 3 1.61 37.76 28.11
N THR A 4 2.15 37.04 29.08
CA THR A 4 2.92 35.82 28.92
C THR A 4 2.00 34.62 28.77
N LEU A 5 2.22 33.77 27.74
CA LEU A 5 1.63 32.45 27.59
C LEU A 5 2.51 31.37 28.20
N PRO A 6 2.00 30.33 28.83
CA PRO A 6 2.77 29.27 29.46
C PRO A 6 3.24 28.20 28.47
N SER A 7 4.50 27.81 28.63
CA SER A 7 5.15 26.68 28.00
C SER A 7 4.67 25.37 28.65
N SER A 8 4.05 24.45 27.89
CA SER A 8 3.85 23.08 28.35
C SER A 8 4.99 22.19 27.85
N GLY A 9 5.88 21.84 28.81
CA GLY A 9 6.94 20.86 28.59
C GLY A 9 6.35 19.43 28.52
N TYR A 10 6.75 18.68 27.52
CA TYR A 10 6.56 17.25 27.48
C TYR A 10 7.80 16.56 28.04
N SER A 11 7.66 15.98 29.23
CA SER A 11 8.67 15.18 29.90
C SER A 11 8.50 13.71 29.52
N SER A 12 9.51 13.13 28.91
CA SER A 12 9.67 11.69 28.71
C SER A 12 10.36 11.07 29.94
N SER A 13 9.69 10.15 30.63
CA SER A 13 10.31 9.14 31.49
C SER A 13 9.32 8.00 31.66
N GLY A 14 9.55 6.79 31.10
CA GLY A 14 10.35 5.77 31.74
C GLY A 14 9.46 4.80 32.50
N TYR A 15 9.09 3.63 31.89
CA TYR A 15 8.68 2.47 32.66
C TYR A 15 9.19 1.17 31.98
N TRP A 16 10.35 0.68 32.47
CA TRP A 16 10.79 -0.68 32.26
C TRP A 16 10.73 -1.41 33.60
N ALA A 17 9.79 -2.33 33.74
CA ALA A 17 9.81 -3.30 34.82
C ALA A 17 10.09 -4.69 34.23
N ARG A 18 11.23 -5.25 34.65
CA ARG A 18 11.63 -6.65 34.42
C ARG A 18 10.77 -7.57 35.27
N THR A 19 10.40 -8.74 34.75
CA THR A 19 10.21 -9.93 35.53
C THR A 19 10.91 -11.11 34.87
N SER A 20 11.76 -11.75 35.63
CA SER A 20 12.63 -12.87 35.30
C SER A 20 11.97 -14.23 35.59
N ALA A 21 12.25 -15.17 34.69
CA ALA A 21 12.64 -16.58 34.90
C ALA A 21 11.80 -17.54 35.74
N SER A 22 11.48 -18.67 35.10
CA SER A 22 11.71 -20.07 35.54
C SER A 22 11.16 -20.97 34.44
N GLY A 23 11.82 -21.87 33.79
CA GLY A 23 12.53 -23.03 34.18
C GLY A 23 11.59 -24.24 34.13
N GLY A 24 11.61 -25.08 33.05
CA GLY A 24 10.87 -26.36 33.03
C GLY A 24 11.10 -27.12 31.72
N ARG A 25 12.11 -28.01 31.73
CA ARG A 25 12.27 -29.06 30.71
C ARG A 25 11.28 -30.18 30.99
N LEU A 26 10.68 -30.75 29.96
CA LEU A 26 10.40 -32.20 29.85
C LEU A 26 10.15 -32.52 28.37
N GLY A 27 10.98 -33.39 27.84
CA GLY A 27 10.87 -33.90 26.47
C GLY A 27 9.97 -35.15 26.42
N HIS A 28 9.32 -35.32 25.29
CA HIS A 28 8.85 -36.62 24.83
C HIS A 28 9.05 -36.74 23.32
N PRO A 29 9.44 -37.91 22.79
CA PRO A 29 9.70 -38.10 21.37
C PRO A 29 8.39 -38.26 20.61
N VAL A 30 8.20 -37.46 19.57
CA VAL A 30 7.09 -37.59 18.64
C VAL A 30 7.44 -38.65 17.59
N GLY A 31 6.63 -39.71 17.54
CA GLY A 31 6.76 -40.79 16.60
C GLY A 31 6.62 -40.37 15.15
N VAL A 32 7.47 -40.94 14.30
CA VAL A 32 7.43 -40.82 12.85
C VAL A 32 6.19 -41.56 12.32
N GLY A 33 5.13 -40.83 12.06
CA GLY A 33 3.95 -41.34 11.38
C GLY A 33 4.24 -41.56 9.89
N ARG A 34 4.14 -42.80 9.44
CA ARG A 34 4.17 -43.16 8.00
C ARG A 34 2.95 -42.54 7.31
N ASP A 35 3.23 -41.62 6.39
CA ASP A 35 2.22 -41.02 5.52
C ASP A 35 1.54 -42.09 4.65
N ARG A 36 0.23 -42.26 4.81
CA ARG A 36 -0.62 -42.97 3.85
C ARG A 36 -0.80 -42.10 2.61
N PRO A 37 -0.83 -42.65 1.38
CA PRO A 37 -1.05 -41.87 0.17
C PRO A 37 -2.44 -41.22 0.23
N GLY A 38 -2.44 -39.88 0.34
CA GLY A 38 -3.64 -39.07 0.46
C GLY A 38 -4.46 -39.09 -0.83
N THR A 39 -5.76 -39.14 -0.66
CA THR A 39 -6.78 -39.01 -1.70
C THR A 39 -6.55 -37.75 -2.55
N ALA A 40 -6.53 -37.90 -3.87
CA ALA A 40 -6.38 -36.79 -4.82
C ALA A 40 -7.53 -35.79 -4.66
N ASP A 41 -7.17 -34.49 -4.53
CA ASP A 41 -8.15 -33.39 -4.54
C ASP A 41 -8.81 -33.32 -5.93
N PRO A 42 -10.15 -33.32 -6.05
CA PRO A 42 -10.87 -33.25 -7.32
C PRO A 42 -10.58 -31.99 -8.14
N ARG A 43 -9.88 -31.00 -7.58
CA ARG A 43 -9.48 -29.76 -8.26
C ARG A 43 -8.02 -29.75 -8.77
N GLY A 44 -7.31 -30.89 -8.71
CA GLY A 44 -5.96 -31.06 -9.27
C GLY A 44 -4.83 -30.23 -8.64
N ARG A 45 -5.05 -29.63 -7.44
CA ARG A 45 -4.02 -28.82 -6.76
C ARG A 45 -2.91 -29.70 -6.19
N SER A 46 -1.67 -29.27 -6.36
CA SER A 46 -0.51 -29.94 -5.76
C SER A 46 -0.56 -29.88 -4.22
N HIS A 47 0.11 -30.84 -3.56
CA HIS A 47 0.22 -30.86 -2.10
C HIS A 47 0.81 -29.56 -1.52
N ALA A 48 1.84 -29.00 -2.19
CA ALA A 48 2.44 -27.72 -1.85
C ALA A 48 1.45 -26.54 -1.97
N GLU A 49 0.60 -26.53 -3.00
CA GLU A 49 -0.47 -25.50 -3.16
C GLU A 49 -1.55 -25.62 -2.10
N ARG A 50 -1.88 -26.83 -1.64
CA ARG A 50 -2.81 -27.04 -0.53
C ARG A 50 -2.25 -26.57 0.80
N LEU A 51 -0.97 -26.82 1.06
CA LEU A 51 -0.27 -26.37 2.27
C LEU A 51 -0.12 -24.84 2.28
N ALA A 52 0.34 -24.25 1.18
CA ALA A 52 0.46 -22.79 1.03
C ALA A 52 -0.88 -22.07 1.20
N SER A 53 -1.98 -22.63 0.68
CA SER A 53 -3.34 -22.09 0.82
C SER A 53 -3.88 -22.14 2.25
N ARG A 54 -3.39 -23.06 3.10
CA ARG A 54 -3.86 -23.23 4.49
C ARG A 54 -3.01 -22.52 5.53
N ASP A 55 -1.76 -22.16 5.19
CA ASP A 55 -0.79 -21.61 6.13
C ASP A 55 -0.51 -20.10 5.89
N GLY A 56 -1.27 -19.44 5.02
CA GLY A 56 -1.19 -18.00 4.79
C GLY A 56 -2.01 -17.19 5.82
N TYR A 57 -1.75 -15.88 5.88
CA TYR A 57 -2.56 -14.95 6.68
C TYR A 57 -3.96 -14.75 6.11
N PHE A 58 -4.11 -14.89 4.80
CA PHE A 58 -5.36 -14.63 4.09
C PHE A 58 -5.88 -15.90 3.39
N ALA A 59 -7.15 -16.19 3.60
CA ALA A 59 -7.82 -17.29 2.92
C ALA A 59 -7.98 -17.02 1.41
N PRO A 60 -8.13 -18.05 0.55
CA PRO A 60 -8.31 -17.85 -0.89
C PRO A 60 -9.47 -16.92 -1.27
N GLU A 61 -10.53 -16.90 -0.47
CA GLU A 61 -11.75 -16.10 -0.63
C GLU A 61 -11.65 -14.70 0.00
N SER A 62 -10.53 -14.34 0.62
CA SER A 62 -10.33 -13.03 1.24
C SER A 62 -10.48 -11.88 0.25
N VAL A 63 -10.89 -10.71 0.75
CA VAL A 63 -11.15 -9.55 -0.11
C VAL A 63 -9.85 -8.96 -0.64
N ILE A 64 -8.77 -8.97 0.15
CA ILE A 64 -7.45 -8.53 -0.31
C ILE A 64 -6.96 -9.32 -1.52
N ARG A 65 -7.17 -10.65 -1.55
CA ARG A 65 -6.84 -11.49 -2.72
C ARG A 65 -7.75 -11.16 -3.90
N ARG A 66 -9.03 -10.94 -3.66
CA ARG A 66 -10.00 -10.56 -4.70
C ARG A 66 -9.65 -9.22 -5.35
N VAL A 67 -9.27 -8.22 -4.57
CA VAL A 67 -8.83 -6.90 -5.04
C VAL A 67 -7.45 -6.97 -5.70
N GLY A 68 -6.51 -7.71 -5.10
CA GLY A 68 -5.14 -7.87 -5.61
C GLY A 68 -5.03 -8.70 -6.90
N ASN A 69 -5.99 -9.60 -7.17
CA ASN A 69 -6.05 -10.35 -8.43
C ASN A 69 -6.42 -9.50 -9.65
N SER A 70 -6.90 -8.27 -9.44
CA SER A 70 -7.20 -7.37 -10.54
C SER A 70 -5.95 -6.60 -10.98
N PRO A 71 -5.42 -6.82 -12.21
CA PRO A 71 -4.29 -6.05 -12.71
C PRO A 71 -4.64 -4.58 -12.94
N LEU A 72 -5.92 -4.23 -13.00
CA LEU A 72 -6.38 -2.84 -13.09
C LEU A 72 -6.08 -2.06 -11.80
N THR A 73 -6.09 -2.72 -10.64
CA THR A 73 -5.85 -2.05 -9.35
C THR A 73 -4.48 -1.37 -9.30
N PRO A 74 -3.34 -2.05 -9.50
CA PRO A 74 -2.04 -1.38 -9.52
C PRO A 74 -1.85 -0.49 -10.75
N PHE A 75 -2.40 -0.83 -11.91
CA PHE A 75 -2.23 -0.07 -13.14
C PHE A 75 -2.94 1.30 -13.07
N LEU A 76 -4.21 1.33 -12.66
CA LEU A 76 -4.99 2.57 -12.59
C LEU A 76 -4.77 3.34 -11.30
N GLY A 77 -4.49 2.65 -10.18
CA GLY A 77 -4.37 3.25 -8.85
C GLY A 77 -2.94 3.57 -8.43
N GLY A 78 -1.94 2.90 -9.00
CA GLY A 78 -0.55 3.03 -8.56
C GLY A 78 0.00 4.45 -8.68
N GLY A 79 -0.29 5.15 -9.78
CA GLY A 79 0.11 6.54 -9.96
C GLY A 79 -0.49 7.46 -8.89
N ALA A 80 -1.79 7.36 -8.65
CA ALA A 80 -2.47 8.16 -7.62
C ALA A 80 -1.95 7.84 -6.21
N ALA A 81 -1.73 6.56 -5.89
CA ALA A 81 -1.17 6.17 -4.61
C ALA A 81 0.19 6.83 -4.38
N VAL A 82 1.11 6.78 -5.36
CA VAL A 82 2.43 7.40 -5.24
C VAL A 82 2.34 8.93 -5.13
N LEU A 83 1.51 9.59 -5.94
CA LEU A 83 1.33 11.03 -5.84
C LEU A 83 0.74 11.47 -4.50
N LEU A 84 -0.20 10.71 -3.94
CA LEU A 84 -0.71 10.92 -2.59
C LEU A 84 0.40 10.74 -1.54
N GLN A 85 1.21 9.68 -1.64
CA GLN A 85 2.32 9.44 -0.72
C GLN A 85 3.28 10.62 -0.67
N VAL A 86 3.76 11.06 -1.84
CA VAL A 86 4.74 12.13 -1.93
C VAL A 86 4.14 13.54 -1.78
N ALA A 87 2.81 13.68 -1.71
CA ALA A 87 2.17 14.91 -1.26
C ALA A 87 2.45 15.20 0.22
N HIS A 88 2.88 14.21 1.01
CA HIS A 88 3.48 14.47 2.31
C HIS A 88 4.95 14.86 2.13
N PRO A 89 5.36 16.08 2.52
CA PRO A 89 6.70 16.63 2.23
C PRO A 89 7.86 15.77 2.74
N LEU A 90 7.74 15.17 3.94
CA LEU A 90 8.78 14.31 4.52
C LEU A 90 8.88 12.96 3.78
N VAL A 91 7.77 12.43 3.26
CA VAL A 91 7.79 11.24 2.39
C VAL A 91 8.47 11.58 1.06
N ALA A 92 8.17 12.74 0.46
CA ALA A 92 8.81 13.19 -0.76
C ALA A 92 10.33 13.34 -0.58
N ALA A 93 10.78 13.95 0.54
CA ALA A 93 12.19 14.07 0.89
C ALA A 93 12.86 12.68 0.99
N GLY A 94 12.25 11.75 1.71
CA GLY A 94 12.76 10.38 1.82
C GLY A 94 12.87 9.67 0.47
N VAL A 95 11.89 9.84 -0.42
CA VAL A 95 11.91 9.25 -1.76
C VAL A 95 13.03 9.85 -2.61
N VAL A 96 13.20 11.17 -2.61
CA VAL A 96 14.20 11.86 -3.45
C VAL A 96 15.62 11.57 -2.97
N HIS A 97 15.86 11.53 -1.67
CA HIS A 97 17.21 11.35 -1.12
C HIS A 97 17.68 9.88 -1.08
N HIS A 98 16.77 8.92 -0.94
CA HIS A 98 17.12 7.51 -0.70
C HIS A 98 16.67 6.53 -1.78
N SER A 99 16.09 7.02 -2.87
CA SER A 99 15.58 6.14 -3.93
C SER A 99 16.05 6.60 -5.30
N ASP A 100 16.56 5.67 -6.10
CA ASP A 100 16.77 5.89 -7.54
C ASP A 100 15.43 5.78 -8.31
N TYR A 101 14.50 6.70 -7.99
CA TYR A 101 13.17 6.72 -8.61
C TYR A 101 13.22 7.12 -10.10
N ARG A 102 14.33 7.73 -10.58
CA ARG A 102 14.54 8.11 -11.97
C ARG A 102 15.12 6.98 -12.82
N GLY A 103 16.11 6.25 -12.26
CA GLY A 103 16.80 5.18 -12.99
C GLY A 103 16.14 3.82 -12.84
N ASP A 104 15.47 3.54 -11.72
CA ASP A 104 15.02 2.19 -11.37
C ASP A 104 13.54 2.13 -10.90
N LEU A 105 12.68 2.95 -11.50
CA LEU A 105 11.25 3.00 -11.18
C LEU A 105 10.59 1.61 -11.21
N TRP A 106 10.87 0.83 -12.26
CA TRP A 106 10.24 -0.48 -12.46
C TRP A 106 10.68 -1.51 -11.43
N ARG A 107 11.97 -1.53 -11.06
CA ARG A 107 12.47 -2.43 -10.02
C ARG A 107 11.89 -2.07 -8.65
N ARG A 108 11.74 -0.78 -8.35
CA ARG A 108 11.09 -0.31 -7.13
C ARG A 108 9.63 -0.76 -7.08
N LEU A 109 8.87 -0.54 -8.16
CA LEU A 109 7.49 -1.01 -8.26
C LEU A 109 7.39 -2.53 -8.11
N ALA A 110 8.25 -3.27 -8.82
CA ALA A 110 8.28 -4.74 -8.74
C ALA A 110 8.56 -5.23 -7.30
N ARG A 111 9.50 -4.59 -6.57
CA ARG A 111 9.78 -4.94 -5.16
C ARG A 111 8.58 -4.68 -4.27
N THR A 112 7.90 -3.55 -4.43
CA THR A 112 6.69 -3.23 -3.65
C THR A 112 5.57 -4.22 -3.94
N LEU A 113 5.29 -4.49 -5.22
CA LEU A 113 4.27 -5.44 -5.62
C LEU A 113 4.60 -6.87 -5.16
N ARG A 114 5.89 -7.27 -5.21
CA ARG A 114 6.34 -8.56 -4.69
C ARG A 114 6.09 -8.69 -3.19
N ALA A 115 6.41 -7.67 -2.39
CA ALA A 115 6.17 -7.69 -0.95
C ALA A 115 4.67 -7.84 -0.65
N LEU A 116 3.82 -7.04 -1.29
CA LEU A 116 2.36 -7.15 -1.16
C LEU A 116 1.84 -8.51 -1.62
N TYR A 117 2.40 -9.06 -2.71
CA TYR A 117 2.04 -10.38 -3.21
C TYR A 117 2.39 -11.49 -2.21
N LEU A 118 3.61 -11.49 -1.66
CA LEU A 118 4.03 -12.48 -0.66
C LEU A 118 3.19 -12.41 0.60
N ILE A 119 2.79 -11.23 1.03
CA ILE A 119 1.90 -11.06 2.18
C ILE A 119 0.50 -11.60 1.86
N ALA A 120 -0.06 -11.29 0.70
CA ALA A 120 -1.43 -11.66 0.35
C ALA A 120 -1.58 -13.15 -0.01
N TYR A 121 -0.57 -13.76 -0.64
CA TYR A 121 -0.68 -15.09 -1.25
C TYR A 121 0.31 -16.11 -0.70
N GLY A 122 1.38 -15.69 -0.02
CA GLY A 122 2.40 -16.54 0.54
C GLY A 122 1.95 -17.23 1.83
N THR A 123 2.81 -18.12 2.33
CA THR A 123 2.72 -18.66 3.69
C THR A 123 2.97 -17.58 4.72
N LYS A 124 2.57 -17.79 5.97
CA LYS A 124 2.85 -16.85 7.08
C LYS A 124 4.34 -16.50 7.15
N ARG A 125 5.20 -17.52 7.04
CA ARG A 125 6.66 -17.34 7.05
C ARG A 125 7.18 -16.47 5.89
N GLU A 126 6.62 -16.60 4.69
CA GLU A 126 6.97 -15.76 3.55
C GLU A 126 6.48 -14.33 3.73
N ALA A 127 5.28 -14.15 4.25
CA ALA A 127 4.70 -12.85 4.56
C ALA A 127 5.50 -12.11 5.64
N GLU A 128 5.88 -12.79 6.72
CA GLU A 128 6.72 -12.24 7.80
C GLU A 128 8.09 -11.80 7.27
N ARG A 129 8.77 -12.66 6.51
CA ARG A 129 10.04 -12.31 5.87
C ARG A 129 9.94 -11.13 4.90
N ALA A 130 8.83 -11.05 4.15
CA ALA A 130 8.58 -9.90 3.27
C ALA A 130 8.39 -8.61 4.08
N GLY A 131 7.66 -8.68 5.20
CA GLY A 131 7.50 -7.58 6.14
C GLY A 131 8.82 -7.13 6.75
N GLU A 132 9.62 -8.06 7.28
CA GLU A 132 10.95 -7.81 7.84
C GLU A 132 11.89 -7.15 6.81
N ALA A 133 11.86 -7.62 5.55
CA ALA A 133 12.65 -7.03 4.48
C ALA A 133 12.25 -5.58 4.18
N VAL A 134 10.97 -5.25 4.21
CA VAL A 134 10.47 -3.87 4.07
C VAL A 134 10.91 -3.02 5.25
N GLN A 135 10.75 -3.51 6.49
CA GLN A 135 11.19 -2.80 7.70
C GLN A 135 12.70 -2.52 7.67
N ALA A 136 13.51 -3.49 7.24
CA ALA A 136 14.96 -3.31 7.09
C ALA A 136 15.34 -2.25 6.04
N VAL A 137 14.53 -2.05 5.00
CA VAL A 137 14.70 -0.94 4.05
C VAL A 137 14.29 0.38 4.70
N HIS A 138 13.15 0.44 5.38
CA HIS A 138 12.65 1.65 6.05
C HIS A 138 13.63 2.15 7.13
N ALA A 139 14.23 1.27 7.90
CA ALA A 139 15.23 1.63 8.92
C ALA A 139 16.45 2.39 8.37
N ARG A 140 16.74 2.27 7.07
CA ARG A 140 17.85 2.97 6.40
C ARG A 140 17.44 4.29 5.76
N VAL A 141 16.15 4.58 5.69
CA VAL A 141 15.60 5.79 5.08
C VAL A 141 15.28 6.78 6.18
N HIS A 142 16.24 7.63 6.50
CA HIS A 142 16.12 8.71 7.49
C HIS A 142 17.06 9.86 7.14
N GLY A 143 16.78 11.05 7.63
CA GLY A 143 17.59 12.25 7.38
C GLY A 143 16.90 13.50 7.88
N GLU A 144 17.31 14.64 7.35
CA GLU A 144 16.75 15.96 7.66
C GLU A 144 16.42 16.71 6.37
N THR A 145 15.41 17.57 6.41
CA THR A 145 15.06 18.44 5.29
C THR A 145 16.13 19.48 5.06
N GLN A 146 16.57 19.68 3.81
CA GLN A 146 17.60 20.66 3.45
C GLN A 146 17.00 22.06 3.21
N MET A 147 15.71 22.16 3.01
CA MET A 147 14.97 23.38 2.73
C MET A 147 13.60 23.36 3.36
N GLN A 148 12.90 24.51 3.31
CA GLN A 148 11.48 24.57 3.68
C GLN A 148 10.65 23.67 2.76
N LEU A 149 9.91 22.74 3.33
CA LEU A 149 9.01 21.82 2.62
C LEU A 149 7.59 21.92 3.22
N GLY A 150 6.75 22.74 2.63
CA GLY A 150 5.41 23.03 3.19
C GLY A 150 5.52 23.67 4.58
N CYS A 151 4.88 23.06 5.57
CA CYS A 151 4.96 23.49 6.97
C CYS A 151 6.27 23.06 7.70
N PHE A 152 7.14 22.25 7.06
CA PHE A 152 8.36 21.72 7.67
C PHE A 152 9.57 22.60 7.37
N PRO A 153 10.21 23.24 8.38
CA PRO A 153 11.41 24.05 8.20
C PRO A 153 12.64 23.18 7.81
N PRO A 154 13.73 23.83 7.31
CA PRO A 154 15.02 23.16 7.15
C PRO A 154 15.48 22.52 8.47
N GLY A 155 16.13 21.35 8.40
CA GLY A 155 16.57 20.59 9.57
C GLY A 155 15.48 19.76 10.23
N THR A 156 14.24 19.71 9.67
CA THR A 156 13.20 18.80 10.18
C THR A 156 13.62 17.35 9.93
N PRO A 157 13.72 16.51 10.99
CA PRO A 157 14.07 15.12 10.84
C PRO A 157 12.91 14.32 10.18
N TYR A 158 13.26 13.32 9.38
CA TYR A 158 12.31 12.35 8.84
C TYR A 158 12.85 10.92 8.95
N SER A 159 11.95 9.95 9.06
CA SER A 159 12.27 8.54 9.03
C SER A 159 11.14 7.76 8.35
N ALA A 160 11.47 6.82 7.45
CA ALA A 160 10.47 5.93 6.89
C ALA A 160 9.94 4.90 7.91
N SER A 161 10.52 4.83 9.11
CA SER A 161 10.02 4.06 10.25
C SER A 161 9.15 4.90 11.19
N ASP A 162 8.89 6.18 10.88
CA ASP A 162 7.96 7.00 11.63
C ASP A 162 6.54 6.44 11.51
N PRO A 163 5.83 6.15 12.61
CA PRO A 163 4.51 5.54 12.59
C PRO A 163 3.47 6.33 11.78
N GLU A 164 3.50 7.67 11.83
CA GLU A 164 2.54 8.51 11.11
C GLU A 164 2.81 8.50 9.61
N LEU A 165 4.11 8.55 9.21
CA LEU A 165 4.49 8.44 7.80
C LEU A 165 4.18 7.06 7.24
N MET A 166 4.42 6.00 8.02
CA MET A 166 4.05 4.63 7.65
C MET A 166 2.54 4.49 7.45
N LEU A 167 1.75 5.02 8.40
CA LEU A 167 0.29 5.01 8.30
C LEU A 167 -0.19 5.79 7.07
N TRP A 168 0.36 6.99 6.81
CA TRP A 168 -0.01 7.77 5.63
C TRP A 168 0.25 7.02 4.33
N VAL A 169 1.47 6.47 4.17
CA VAL A 169 1.84 5.69 2.97
C VAL A 169 0.90 4.50 2.80
N HIS A 170 0.60 3.78 3.88
CA HIS A 170 -0.34 2.66 3.87
C HIS A 170 -1.76 3.12 3.51
N ALA A 171 -2.22 4.21 4.09
CA ALA A 171 -3.55 4.77 3.83
C ALA A 171 -3.77 5.09 2.34
N THR A 172 -2.76 5.63 1.67
CA THR A 172 -2.85 5.90 0.23
C THR A 172 -2.99 4.64 -0.62
N LEU A 173 -2.39 3.52 -0.20
CA LEU A 173 -2.56 2.22 -0.87
C LEU A 173 -3.98 1.68 -0.67
N VAL A 174 -4.52 1.77 0.55
CA VAL A 174 -5.89 1.34 0.87
C VAL A 174 -6.89 2.14 0.03
N GLU A 175 -6.81 3.47 0.09
CA GLU A 175 -7.75 4.37 -0.60
C GLU A 175 -7.69 4.17 -2.12
N ALA A 176 -6.50 4.18 -2.72
CA ALA A 176 -6.34 4.02 -4.16
C ALA A 176 -6.85 2.65 -4.63
N SER A 177 -6.53 1.57 -3.93
CA SER A 177 -6.95 0.22 -4.30
C SER A 177 -8.45 0.03 -4.18
N LEU A 178 -9.04 0.49 -3.06
CA LEU A 178 -10.48 0.38 -2.81
C LEU A 178 -11.28 1.19 -3.83
N THR A 179 -10.86 2.43 -4.09
CA THR A 179 -11.51 3.32 -5.05
C THR A 179 -11.42 2.77 -6.48
N VAL A 180 -10.24 2.32 -6.92
CA VAL A 180 -10.08 1.72 -8.25
C VAL A 180 -10.93 0.47 -8.40
N TYR A 181 -10.85 -0.44 -7.43
CA TYR A 181 -11.59 -1.69 -7.53
C TYR A 181 -13.11 -1.45 -7.64
N GLN A 182 -13.66 -0.60 -6.77
CA GLN A 182 -15.08 -0.27 -6.78
C GLN A 182 -15.50 0.50 -8.04
N ARG A 183 -14.67 1.42 -8.51
CA ARG A 183 -14.99 2.27 -9.67
C ARG A 183 -14.84 1.54 -11.00
N PHE A 184 -13.81 0.71 -11.18
CA PHE A 184 -13.42 0.15 -12.48
C PHE A 184 -13.56 -1.38 -12.59
N VAL A 185 -13.67 -2.10 -11.48
CA VAL A 185 -13.78 -3.56 -11.49
C VAL A 185 -15.15 -4.01 -11.01
N ARG A 186 -15.44 -3.88 -9.73
CA ARG A 186 -16.70 -4.36 -9.15
C ARG A 186 -17.01 -3.61 -7.85
N ALA A 187 -18.28 -3.31 -7.60
CA ALA A 187 -18.72 -2.80 -6.31
C ALA A 187 -18.49 -3.86 -5.21
N LEU A 188 -18.04 -3.41 -4.05
CA LEU A 188 -17.95 -4.21 -2.82
C LEU A 188 -19.11 -3.83 -1.90
N SER A 189 -19.68 -4.83 -1.21
CA SER A 189 -20.65 -4.55 -0.16
C SER A 189 -19.98 -3.79 1.01
N PRO A 190 -20.73 -3.11 1.88
CA PRO A 190 -20.16 -2.46 3.06
C PRO A 190 -19.33 -3.41 3.91
N GLU A 191 -19.78 -4.65 4.09
CA GLU A 191 -19.10 -5.70 4.84
C GLU A 191 -17.78 -6.12 4.17
N ASP A 192 -17.76 -6.24 2.85
CA ASP A 192 -16.53 -6.54 2.09
C ASP A 192 -15.55 -5.38 2.12
N GLN A 193 -16.03 -4.13 2.13
CA GLN A 193 -15.16 -2.95 2.27
C GLN A 193 -14.49 -2.91 3.65
N GLU A 194 -15.27 -3.16 4.73
CA GLU A 194 -14.73 -3.25 6.08
C GLU A 194 -13.73 -4.40 6.19
N ARG A 195 -14.06 -5.59 5.67
CA ARG A 195 -13.16 -6.74 5.66
C ARG A 195 -11.86 -6.44 4.90
N TYR A 196 -11.95 -5.80 3.75
CA TYR A 196 -10.76 -5.36 3.00
C TYR A 196 -9.88 -4.44 3.85
N TYR A 197 -10.48 -3.47 4.53
CA TYR A 197 -9.74 -2.58 5.41
C TYR A 197 -9.04 -3.32 6.54
N GLN A 198 -9.73 -4.23 7.22
CA GLN A 198 -9.14 -5.03 8.31
C GLN A 198 -8.00 -5.94 7.80
N GLU A 199 -8.15 -6.51 6.63
CA GLU A 199 -7.10 -7.29 5.97
C GLU A 199 -5.89 -6.40 5.61
N MET A 200 -6.11 -5.20 5.15
CA MET A 200 -5.04 -4.21 4.89
C MET A 200 -4.40 -3.68 6.18
N ALA A 201 -5.15 -3.53 7.27
CA ALA A 201 -4.60 -3.19 8.58
C ALA A 201 -3.62 -4.27 9.09
N LEU A 202 -3.87 -5.55 8.78
CA LEU A 202 -2.89 -6.61 9.04
C LEU A 202 -1.63 -6.43 8.18
N VAL A 203 -1.74 -6.02 6.92
CA VAL A 203 -0.58 -5.71 6.06
C VAL A 203 0.25 -4.58 6.66
N ALA A 204 -0.38 -3.51 7.16
CA ALA A 204 0.32 -2.41 7.84
C ALA A 204 1.14 -2.91 9.04
N ARG A 205 0.54 -3.79 9.87
CA ARG A 205 1.23 -4.39 11.02
C ARG A 205 2.44 -5.23 10.60
N LEU A 206 2.31 -6.02 9.55
CA LEU A 206 3.42 -6.80 8.99
C LEU A 206 4.55 -5.92 8.46
N PHE A 207 4.23 -4.73 7.95
CA PHE A 207 5.21 -3.72 7.58
C PHE A 207 5.80 -2.95 8.76
N GLY A 208 5.33 -3.21 9.99
CA GLY A 208 5.86 -2.62 11.21
C GLY A 208 5.10 -1.38 11.70
N THR A 209 3.96 -1.03 11.12
CA THR A 209 3.13 0.07 11.62
C THR A 209 2.53 -0.32 12.98
N PRO A 210 2.73 0.46 14.04
CA PRO A 210 2.17 0.16 15.36
C PRO A 210 0.63 0.14 15.33
N VAL A 211 0.04 -0.82 16.05
CA VAL A 211 -1.42 -0.96 16.12
C VAL A 211 -2.09 0.30 16.67
N SER A 212 -1.41 1.01 17.57
CA SER A 212 -1.93 2.22 18.24
C SER A 212 -2.23 3.38 17.29
N VAL A 213 -1.61 3.42 16.11
CA VAL A 213 -1.85 4.50 15.12
C VAL A 213 -2.83 4.06 14.02
N ILE A 214 -3.09 2.76 13.86
CA ILE A 214 -3.98 2.25 12.82
C ILE A 214 -5.44 2.48 13.23
N PRO A 215 -6.25 3.20 12.44
CA PRO A 215 -7.66 3.38 12.72
C PRO A 215 -8.38 2.04 12.90
N PRO A 216 -9.28 1.88 13.89
CA PRO A 216 -9.87 0.59 14.22
C PRO A 216 -10.91 0.09 13.20
N SER A 217 -11.53 0.99 12.43
CA SER A 217 -12.55 0.67 11.43
C SER A 217 -12.34 1.42 10.13
N LEU A 218 -13.01 0.98 9.06
CA LEU A 218 -13.03 1.71 7.80
C LEU A 218 -13.64 3.12 7.93
N ALA A 219 -14.58 3.31 8.84
CA ALA A 219 -15.15 4.62 9.10
C ALA A 219 -14.10 5.56 9.70
N ASP A 220 -13.42 5.14 10.76
CA ASP A 220 -12.33 5.90 11.39
C ASP A 220 -11.17 6.15 10.41
N PHE A 221 -10.88 5.18 9.55
CA PHE A 221 -9.89 5.34 8.48
C PHE A 221 -10.29 6.44 7.48
N ARG A 222 -11.56 6.50 7.07
CA ARG A 222 -12.04 7.53 6.15
C ARG A 222 -11.96 8.92 6.77
N ASP A 223 -12.30 9.03 8.06
CA ASP A 223 -12.17 10.28 8.81
C ASP A 223 -10.69 10.70 8.92
N TYR A 224 -9.81 9.77 9.26
CA TYR A 224 -8.36 10.01 9.27
C TYR A 224 -7.87 10.48 7.89
N PHE A 225 -8.19 9.75 6.82
CA PHE A 225 -7.73 10.08 5.46
C PHE A 225 -8.24 11.45 5.00
N ALA A 226 -9.51 11.76 5.25
CA ALA A 226 -10.11 13.05 4.93
C ALA A 226 -9.45 14.20 5.70
N ALA A 227 -9.20 14.02 7.01
CA ALA A 227 -8.49 14.98 7.84
C ALA A 227 -7.06 15.22 7.35
N GLN A 228 -6.31 14.16 7.01
CA GLN A 228 -4.97 14.29 6.46
C GLN A 228 -4.98 15.06 5.13
N VAL A 229 -5.85 14.68 4.20
CA VAL A 229 -5.97 15.38 2.90
C VAL A 229 -6.35 16.86 3.07
N ALA A 230 -7.15 17.20 4.08
CA ALA A 230 -7.54 18.59 4.37
C ALA A 230 -6.47 19.40 5.11
N SER A 231 -5.47 18.73 5.71
CA SER A 231 -4.44 19.40 6.51
C SER A 231 -3.41 20.15 5.66
N GLU A 232 -2.70 21.08 6.28
CA GLU A 232 -1.54 21.77 5.68
C GLU A 232 -0.31 20.87 5.57
N THR A 233 -0.28 19.76 6.31
CA THR A 233 0.78 18.76 6.26
C THR A 233 0.88 18.11 4.88
N ILE A 234 -0.26 17.83 4.26
CA ILE A 234 -0.30 17.26 2.91
C ILE A 234 -0.31 18.39 1.89
N THR A 235 0.82 18.64 1.27
CA THR A 235 0.99 19.69 0.25
C THR A 235 2.05 19.31 -0.78
N VAL A 236 1.86 19.76 -2.02
CA VAL A 236 2.74 19.39 -3.14
C VAL A 236 3.97 20.30 -3.19
N THR A 237 5.10 19.79 -2.74
CA THR A 237 6.39 20.47 -2.76
C THR A 237 7.16 20.23 -4.06
N ALA A 238 8.30 20.91 -4.24
CA ALA A 238 9.16 20.69 -5.41
C ALA A 238 9.63 19.22 -5.55
N PRO A 239 10.13 18.54 -4.49
CA PRO A 239 10.42 17.10 -4.54
C PRO A 239 9.23 16.24 -4.99
N ALA A 240 8.02 16.55 -4.51
CA ALA A 240 6.81 15.85 -4.91
C ALA A 240 6.52 15.99 -6.40
N ARG A 241 6.71 17.20 -6.97
CA ARG A 241 6.54 17.44 -8.43
C ARG A 241 7.56 16.70 -9.26
N GLU A 242 8.82 16.58 -8.78
CA GLU A 242 9.85 15.80 -9.47
C GLU A 242 9.48 14.32 -9.56
N VAL A 243 9.02 13.73 -8.47
CA VAL A 243 8.56 12.34 -8.46
C VAL A 243 7.32 12.18 -9.34
N ALA A 244 6.37 13.12 -9.27
CA ALA A 244 5.15 13.08 -10.08
C ALA A 244 5.44 13.11 -11.59
N ALA A 245 6.41 13.90 -12.03
CA ALA A 245 6.82 13.95 -13.44
C ALA A 245 7.28 12.56 -13.93
N VAL A 246 8.09 11.84 -13.15
CA VAL A 246 8.55 10.49 -13.48
C VAL A 246 7.41 9.47 -13.50
N ILE A 247 6.48 9.57 -12.55
CA ILE A 247 5.33 8.65 -12.45
C ILE A 247 4.35 8.87 -13.61
N LEU A 248 4.05 10.13 -13.94
CA LEU A 248 3.10 10.47 -14.99
C LEU A 248 3.65 10.17 -16.39
N ASP A 249 4.97 10.28 -16.58
CA ASP A 249 5.69 9.98 -17.80
C ASP A 249 6.47 8.66 -17.72
N ALA A 250 5.95 7.70 -16.96
CA ALA A 250 6.61 6.43 -16.76
C ALA A 250 7.17 5.86 -18.08
N PRO A 251 8.45 5.44 -18.12
CA PRO A 251 9.11 4.96 -19.33
C PRO A 251 8.59 3.58 -19.73
N LEU A 252 7.42 3.53 -20.35
CA LEU A 252 6.82 2.30 -20.85
C LEU A 252 7.51 1.82 -22.14
N PRO A 253 7.65 0.50 -22.34
CA PRO A 253 8.05 -0.08 -23.60
C PRO A 253 7.17 0.44 -24.76
N ALA A 254 7.75 0.59 -25.96
CA ALA A 254 7.10 1.20 -27.13
C ALA A 254 5.63 0.78 -27.35
N PRO A 255 5.26 -0.52 -27.32
CA PRO A 255 3.86 -0.92 -27.54
C PRO A 255 2.91 -0.50 -26.41
N MET A 256 3.44 -0.21 -25.20
CA MET A 256 2.62 0.18 -24.05
C MET A 256 2.51 1.70 -23.88
N ARG A 257 3.24 2.51 -24.65
CA ARG A 257 3.21 3.98 -24.57
C ARG A 257 1.81 4.55 -24.85
N MET A 258 1.00 3.87 -25.64
CA MET A 258 -0.40 4.23 -25.88
C MET A 258 -1.26 4.22 -24.59
N LEU A 259 -0.80 3.57 -23.52
CA LEU A 259 -1.50 3.53 -22.23
C LEU A 259 -1.18 4.73 -21.32
N VAL A 260 -0.13 5.52 -21.64
CA VAL A 260 0.28 6.68 -20.82
C VAL A 260 -0.86 7.70 -20.64
N PRO A 261 -1.62 8.09 -21.67
CA PRO A 261 -2.76 9.00 -21.47
C PRO A 261 -3.82 8.45 -20.51
N ALA A 262 -4.14 7.16 -20.60
CA ALA A 262 -5.09 6.51 -19.70
C ALA A 262 -4.55 6.46 -18.26
N HIS A 263 -3.26 6.17 -18.08
CA HIS A 263 -2.59 6.19 -16.77
C HIS A 263 -2.60 7.59 -16.15
N ARG A 264 -2.26 8.64 -16.94
CA ARG A 264 -2.31 10.04 -16.47
C ARG A 264 -3.73 10.44 -16.08
N LEU A 265 -4.71 10.10 -16.92
CA LEU A 265 -6.11 10.43 -16.66
C LEU A 265 -6.63 9.71 -15.40
N SER A 266 -6.35 8.42 -15.23
CA SER A 266 -6.76 7.67 -14.04
C SER A 266 -6.08 8.21 -12.79
N THR A 267 -4.79 8.54 -12.86
CA THR A 267 -4.05 9.17 -11.75
C THR A 267 -4.72 10.48 -11.33
N ALA A 268 -4.98 11.39 -12.28
CA ALA A 268 -5.66 12.65 -11.99
C ALA A 268 -7.08 12.46 -11.44
N ALA A 269 -7.84 11.49 -11.97
CA ALA A 269 -9.21 11.18 -11.56
C ALA A 269 -9.33 10.69 -10.10
N LEU A 270 -8.27 10.09 -9.58
CA LEU A 270 -8.24 9.52 -8.24
C LEU A 270 -7.67 10.47 -7.17
N LEU A 271 -7.07 11.58 -7.60
CA LEU A 271 -6.54 12.58 -6.68
C LEU A 271 -7.66 13.52 -6.18
N PRO A 272 -7.60 13.95 -4.91
CA PRO A 272 -8.40 15.07 -4.41
C PRO A 272 -8.20 16.33 -5.26
N ALA A 273 -9.27 17.12 -5.44
CA ALA A 273 -9.25 18.29 -6.33
C ALA A 273 -8.12 19.29 -5.99
N ARG A 274 -7.88 19.53 -4.69
CA ARG A 274 -6.79 20.39 -4.21
C ARG A 274 -5.44 19.89 -4.68
N LEU A 275 -5.13 18.62 -4.46
CA LEU A 275 -3.84 18.06 -4.84
C LEU A 275 -3.67 17.99 -6.38
N ARG A 276 -4.75 17.73 -7.13
CA ARG A 276 -4.71 17.84 -8.60
C ARG A 276 -4.24 19.22 -9.05
N GLN A 277 -4.80 20.28 -8.45
CA GLN A 277 -4.42 21.67 -8.76
C GLN A 277 -2.97 21.96 -8.37
N GLU A 278 -2.54 21.53 -7.18
CA GLU A 278 -1.17 21.71 -6.69
C GLU A 278 -0.13 20.97 -7.58
N TYR A 279 -0.49 19.80 -8.14
CA TYR A 279 0.32 19.09 -9.14
C TYR A 279 0.24 19.70 -10.54
N GLY A 280 -0.62 20.70 -10.78
CA GLY A 280 -0.83 21.30 -12.10
C GLY A 280 -1.53 20.37 -13.10
N LEU A 281 -2.26 19.35 -12.62
CA LEU A 281 -2.96 18.41 -13.47
C LEU A 281 -4.26 19.05 -13.96
N ARG A 282 -4.40 19.19 -15.28
CA ARG A 282 -5.59 19.76 -15.91
C ARG A 282 -6.79 18.83 -15.72
N TRP A 283 -7.85 19.38 -15.16
CA TRP A 283 -9.11 18.68 -14.96
C TRP A 283 -10.29 19.61 -15.25
N SER A 284 -11.18 19.19 -16.12
CA SER A 284 -12.35 19.99 -16.52
C SER A 284 -13.64 19.28 -16.15
N HIS A 285 -14.74 20.01 -16.24
CA HIS A 285 -16.07 19.45 -16.06
C HIS A 285 -16.37 18.30 -17.04
N LEU A 286 -15.81 18.33 -18.25
CA LEU A 286 -15.94 17.23 -19.21
C LEU A 286 -15.31 15.93 -18.70
N HIS A 287 -14.19 16.01 -17.99
CA HIS A 287 -13.56 14.84 -17.37
C HIS A 287 -14.44 14.26 -16.26
N GLU A 288 -15.10 15.11 -15.44
CA GLU A 288 -16.04 14.66 -14.40
C GLU A 288 -17.24 13.92 -15.02
N LEU A 289 -17.79 14.43 -16.12
CA LEU A 289 -18.91 13.79 -16.82
C LEU A 289 -18.51 12.51 -17.54
N ALA A 290 -17.32 12.46 -18.13
CA ALA A 290 -16.85 11.32 -18.89
C ALA A 290 -16.37 10.14 -18.01
N LEU A 291 -15.88 10.44 -16.80
CA LEU A 291 -15.29 9.43 -15.91
C LEU A 291 -16.25 8.28 -15.55
N PRO A 292 -17.52 8.51 -15.17
CA PRO A 292 -18.47 7.43 -14.91
C PRO A 292 -18.72 6.54 -16.14
N LEU A 293 -18.80 7.14 -17.33
CA LEU A 293 -18.99 6.42 -18.59
C LEU A 293 -17.78 5.56 -18.92
N ALA A 294 -16.57 6.13 -18.81
CA ALA A 294 -15.33 5.40 -19.00
C ALA A 294 -15.19 4.24 -18.00
N ALA A 295 -15.50 4.48 -16.73
CA ALA A 295 -15.48 3.44 -15.70
C ALA A 295 -16.49 2.31 -16.00
N ARG A 296 -17.69 2.65 -16.47
CA ARG A 296 -18.70 1.66 -16.88
C ARG A 296 -18.23 0.84 -18.08
N SER A 297 -17.62 1.50 -19.08
CA SER A 297 -17.05 0.81 -20.24
C SER A 297 -15.95 -0.18 -19.83
N VAL A 298 -15.03 0.23 -18.96
CA VAL A 298 -13.98 -0.64 -18.42
C VAL A 298 -14.61 -1.84 -17.69
N LYS A 299 -15.61 -1.63 -16.84
CA LYS A 299 -16.31 -2.72 -16.14
C LYS A 299 -16.91 -3.74 -17.12
N LEU A 300 -17.55 -3.27 -18.18
CA LEU A 300 -18.27 -4.13 -19.11
C LEU A 300 -17.33 -4.90 -20.04
N THR A 301 -16.22 -4.30 -20.46
CA THR A 301 -15.31 -4.89 -21.46
C THR A 301 -14.17 -5.68 -20.85
N THR A 302 -13.54 -5.11 -19.82
CA THR A 302 -12.27 -5.64 -19.29
C THR A 302 -12.50 -6.64 -18.16
N THR A 303 -13.50 -6.43 -17.31
CA THR A 303 -13.75 -7.29 -16.15
C THR A 303 -14.08 -8.74 -16.53
N PRO A 304 -14.94 -9.04 -17.50
CA PRO A 304 -15.20 -10.42 -17.92
C PRO A 304 -13.96 -11.14 -18.45
N VAL A 305 -13.15 -10.44 -19.24
CA VAL A 305 -11.90 -10.97 -19.81
C VAL A 305 -10.88 -11.27 -18.71
N LEU A 306 -10.71 -10.36 -17.75
CA LEU A 306 -9.80 -10.54 -16.63
C LEU A 306 -10.24 -11.65 -15.68
N ILE A 307 -11.55 -11.79 -15.43
CA ILE A 307 -12.10 -12.89 -14.63
C ILE A 307 -11.88 -14.23 -15.34
N ALA A 308 -12.07 -14.29 -16.66
CA ALA A 308 -11.80 -15.50 -17.43
C ALA A 308 -10.30 -15.84 -17.42
N ALA A 309 -9.43 -14.84 -17.63
CA ALA A 309 -7.98 -15.01 -17.60
C ALA A 309 -7.47 -15.45 -16.20
N SER A 310 -7.98 -14.87 -15.12
CA SER A 310 -7.59 -15.25 -13.74
C SER A 310 -7.98 -16.68 -13.36
N ARG A 311 -8.97 -17.25 -14.04
CA ARG A 311 -9.36 -18.67 -13.88
C ARG A 311 -8.44 -19.63 -14.64
N LEU A 312 -7.79 -19.13 -15.70
CA LEU A 312 -6.92 -19.92 -16.58
C LEU A 312 -5.44 -19.82 -16.20
N THR A 313 -5.02 -18.72 -15.56
CA THR A 313 -3.64 -18.51 -15.13
C THR A 313 -3.54 -18.69 -13.60
N PRO A 314 -2.76 -19.67 -13.12
CA PRO A 314 -2.35 -19.68 -11.71
C PRO A 314 -1.58 -18.38 -11.41
N PRO A 315 -1.65 -17.90 -10.16
CA PRO A 315 -0.93 -16.69 -9.76
C PRO A 315 0.55 -16.78 -10.18
N PRO A 316 1.13 -15.72 -10.73
CA PRO A 316 2.45 -15.78 -11.36
C PRO A 316 3.53 -16.16 -10.35
N ARG A 317 4.05 -17.38 -10.44
CA ARG A 317 5.25 -17.85 -9.71
C ARG A 317 6.49 -17.03 -10.07
N ALA A 318 6.46 -16.30 -11.18
CA ALA A 318 7.58 -15.52 -11.71
C ALA A 318 8.03 -14.34 -10.81
N LEU A 319 7.23 -13.91 -9.82
CA LEU A 319 7.63 -12.89 -8.85
C LEU A 319 8.28 -13.46 -7.59
N ALA A 320 8.38 -14.77 -7.47
CA ALA A 320 8.96 -15.47 -6.31
C ALA A 320 10.44 -15.86 -6.47
N ALA A 321 11.01 -15.70 -7.65
CA ALA A 321 12.43 -15.99 -7.95
C ALA A 321 13.31 -14.74 -7.84
#